data_d68d28231edbb19b13841e7c06e6b022
#
_entry.id   d68d28231edbb19b13841e7c06e6b022
#
_cell.length_a   1.000
_cell.length_b   1.000
_cell.length_c   1.000
_cell.angle_alpha   90.00
_cell.angle_beta   90.00
_cell.angle_gamma   90.00
#
_symmetry.space_group_name_H-M   'P 1'
#
loop_
_entity.id
_entity.type
_entity.pdbx_description
1 polymer ?
#
loop_
_entity_poly.entity_id
_entity_poly.type
_entity_poly.pdbx_seq_one_letter_code
_entity_poly.pdbx_strand_id
1 'polypeptide(L)'
;SAPVGTEDFVSVASYFSIWDTKSIDPYSIDAKEFDIPKEPLQRYKFHLLPGALTDYIDQKNDTLSYKVTTKSATDYGNLRVNLTNVKQFPVIVELTNDKGDVLASEFSEKNTSLDFMFLEPAKFTLRVIYDANGNKEWDSGNFLERRQPEEVVYFPKEIDVRSNWDVDQTFDLSK
;
A
#
# COMPACT_ATOMS: atom_id res chain seq x y z
N SER A 1 33.23 4.66 -22.53
CA SER A 1 32.35 3.49 -22.39
C SER A 1 32.10 3.25 -20.92
N ALA A 2 30.88 3.55 -20.47
CA ALA A 2 30.45 3.23 -19.11
C ALA A 2 30.37 1.70 -18.95
N PRO A 3 30.74 1.14 -17.79
CA PRO A 3 30.60 -0.29 -17.56
C PRO A 3 29.12 -0.68 -17.57
N VAL A 4 28.81 -1.73 -18.30
CA VAL A 4 27.51 -2.40 -18.30
C VAL A 4 27.21 -2.79 -16.86
N GLY A 5 26.06 -2.36 -16.34
CA GLY A 5 25.66 -2.54 -14.94
C GLY A 5 25.81 -3.99 -14.49
N THR A 6 26.48 -4.14 -13.39
CA THR A 6 26.52 -5.38 -12.62
C THR A 6 25.09 -5.71 -12.19
N GLU A 7 24.55 -6.83 -12.68
CA GLU A 7 23.33 -7.39 -12.11
C GLU A 7 23.67 -7.93 -10.73
N ASP A 8 23.20 -7.27 -9.68
CA ASP A 8 23.33 -7.80 -8.32
C ASP A 8 22.42 -9.01 -8.17
N PHE A 9 23.06 -10.16 -7.96
CA PHE A 9 22.38 -11.43 -7.72
C PHE A 9 22.12 -11.57 -6.22
N VAL A 10 20.86 -11.48 -5.83
CA VAL A 10 20.46 -11.93 -4.49
C VAL A 10 20.10 -13.41 -4.59
N SER A 11 21.00 -14.27 -4.14
CA SER A 11 20.73 -15.71 -3.99
C SER A 11 20.05 -15.93 -2.65
N VAL A 12 18.76 -16.21 -2.67
CA VAL A 12 18.04 -16.63 -1.46
C VAL A 12 18.13 -18.15 -1.36
N ALA A 13 19.21 -18.62 -0.77
CA ALA A 13 19.35 -20.02 -0.37
C ALA A 13 18.85 -20.17 1.06
N SER A 14 17.57 -20.39 1.26
CA SER A 14 17.05 -20.85 2.55
C SER A 14 15.67 -21.45 2.35
N TYR A 15 15.43 -22.55 2.99
CA TYR A 15 14.15 -23.22 3.10
C TYR A 15 13.08 -22.26 3.63
N PHE A 16 12.20 -21.81 2.77
CA PHE A 16 11.00 -21.08 3.18
C PHE A 16 9.82 -22.04 3.11
N SER A 17 9.30 -22.39 4.26
CA SER A 17 7.93 -22.88 4.38
C SER A 17 7.03 -21.66 4.37
N ILE A 18 6.24 -21.44 3.33
CA ILE A 18 5.25 -20.35 3.23
C ILE A 18 4.06 -20.61 4.16
N TRP A 19 3.96 -21.81 4.73
CA TRP A 19 2.83 -22.24 5.54
C TRP A 19 3.22 -22.37 6.99
N ASP A 20 2.78 -21.45 7.84
CA ASP A 20 2.66 -21.71 9.26
C ASP A 20 1.38 -22.53 9.47
N THR A 21 1.55 -23.79 9.82
CA THR A 21 0.47 -24.78 9.96
C THR A 21 -0.49 -24.49 11.11
N LYS A 22 -0.44 -23.33 11.75
CA LYS A 22 -1.26 -22.98 12.91
C LYS A 22 -2.50 -22.13 12.63
N SER A 23 -2.66 -21.57 11.43
CA SER A 23 -3.92 -20.93 11.04
C SER A 23 -4.28 -21.35 9.63
N ILE A 24 -5.12 -22.33 9.52
CA ILE A 24 -5.69 -22.75 8.24
C ILE A 24 -6.83 -21.80 7.91
N ASP A 25 -6.52 -20.63 7.40
CA ASP A 25 -7.38 -19.95 6.46
C ASP A 25 -6.87 -20.31 5.06
N PRO A 26 -7.59 -21.13 4.27
CA PRO A 26 -7.14 -21.54 2.94
C PRO A 26 -7.04 -20.38 1.95
N TYR A 27 -7.36 -19.16 2.36
CA TYR A 27 -7.33 -17.95 1.55
C TYR A 27 -6.33 -16.90 2.06
N SER A 28 -5.70 -17.09 3.22
CA SER A 28 -4.65 -16.19 3.69
C SER A 28 -3.29 -16.66 3.19
N ILE A 29 -2.75 -15.95 2.22
CA ILE A 29 -1.35 -16.08 1.82
C ILE A 29 -0.57 -15.17 2.76
N ASP A 30 0.09 -15.73 3.77
CA ASP A 30 1.10 -15.00 4.53
C ASP A 30 2.26 -14.64 3.59
N ALA A 31 2.21 -13.45 3.01
CA ALA A 31 3.29 -12.91 2.22
C ALA A 31 4.46 -12.64 3.16
N LYS A 32 5.53 -13.44 3.07
CA LYS A 32 6.78 -13.08 3.74
C LYS A 32 7.42 -11.93 3.01
N GLU A 33 7.46 -10.79 3.66
CA GLU A 33 8.14 -9.61 3.17
C GLU A 33 9.65 -9.76 3.34
N PHE A 34 10.39 -9.52 2.27
CA PHE A 34 11.85 -9.49 2.29
C PHE A 34 12.28 -8.02 2.31
N ASP A 35 12.81 -7.59 3.45
CA ASP A 35 13.44 -6.27 3.53
C ASP A 35 14.89 -6.38 3.08
N ILE A 36 15.13 -5.99 1.83
CA ILE A 36 16.46 -5.87 1.25
C ILE A 36 16.75 -4.38 0.98
N PRO A 37 17.99 -3.91 1.19
CA PRO A 37 18.37 -2.56 0.79
C PRO A 37 18.07 -2.36 -0.69
N LYS A 38 17.26 -1.35 -1.01
CA LYS A 38 16.85 -1.04 -2.38
C LYS A 38 17.49 0.28 -2.78
N GLU A 39 18.27 0.27 -3.86
CA GLU A 39 18.80 1.48 -4.46
C GLU A 39 17.95 1.90 -5.65
N PRO A 40 17.81 3.21 -5.91
CA PRO A 40 17.09 3.71 -7.08
C PRO A 40 17.75 3.26 -8.40
N LEU A 41 16.94 3.06 -9.43
CA LEU A 41 17.37 2.73 -10.79
C LEU A 41 18.19 1.44 -10.91
N GLN A 42 18.05 0.52 -9.97
CA GLN A 42 18.71 -0.78 -9.98
C GLN A 42 17.81 -1.89 -10.51
N ARG A 43 18.43 -2.91 -11.07
CA ARG A 43 17.75 -4.12 -11.51
C ARG A 43 18.06 -5.25 -10.53
N TYR A 44 17.01 -5.84 -9.97
CA TYR A 44 17.10 -6.97 -9.08
C TYR A 44 16.57 -8.21 -9.79
N LYS A 45 17.26 -9.31 -9.60
CA LYS A 45 16.84 -10.61 -10.12
C LYS A 45 16.70 -11.58 -8.96
N PHE A 46 15.50 -12.07 -8.76
CA PHE A 46 15.20 -13.07 -7.75
C PHE A 46 15.22 -14.45 -8.40
N HIS A 47 16.05 -15.33 -7.91
CA HIS A 47 16.09 -16.72 -8.28
C HIS A 47 15.65 -17.57 -7.12
N LEU A 48 14.55 -18.31 -7.28
CA LEU A 48 14.15 -19.35 -6.35
C LEU A 48 14.57 -20.69 -6.95
N LEU A 49 15.43 -21.37 -6.24
CA LEU A 49 15.89 -22.70 -6.63
C LEU A 49 14.79 -23.75 -6.46
N PRO A 50 14.87 -24.89 -7.13
CA PRO A 50 13.91 -25.98 -6.94
C PRO A 50 13.80 -26.37 -5.48
N GLY A 51 12.58 -26.45 -4.97
CA GLY A 51 12.30 -26.77 -3.56
C GLY A 51 12.48 -25.63 -2.57
N ALA A 52 12.65 -24.37 -3.04
CA ALA A 52 12.66 -23.19 -2.18
C ALA A 52 11.27 -22.90 -1.60
N LEU A 53 10.22 -23.28 -2.31
CA LEU A 53 8.83 -23.17 -1.90
C LEU A 53 8.19 -24.55 -1.93
N THR A 54 7.32 -24.80 -0.96
CA THR A 54 6.51 -26.03 -0.92
C THR A 54 5.06 -25.62 -0.75
N ASP A 55 4.16 -26.15 -1.57
CA ASP A 55 2.75 -25.87 -1.45
C ASP A 55 2.07 -26.72 -0.34
N TYR A 56 0.76 -26.52 -0.16
CA TYR A 56 -0.03 -27.20 0.88
C TYR A 56 -0.18 -28.72 0.67
N ILE A 57 0.21 -29.25 -0.50
CA ILE A 57 0.22 -30.68 -0.83
C ILE A 57 1.65 -31.23 -0.97
N ASP A 58 2.61 -30.56 -0.35
CA ASP A 58 4.05 -30.92 -0.34
C ASP A 58 4.72 -30.93 -1.73
N GLN A 59 4.14 -30.28 -2.73
CA GLN A 59 4.80 -30.10 -4.01
C GLN A 59 5.80 -28.95 -3.93
N LYS A 60 6.97 -29.19 -4.45
CA LYS A 60 8.06 -28.22 -4.49
C LYS A 60 8.03 -27.44 -5.78
N ASN A 61 8.38 -26.13 -5.71
CA ASN A 61 8.54 -25.34 -6.90
C ASN A 61 9.70 -25.83 -7.77
N ASP A 62 9.60 -25.63 -9.05
CA ASP A 62 10.73 -25.63 -9.98
C ASP A 62 11.48 -24.30 -9.91
N THR A 63 12.53 -24.10 -10.69
CA THR A 63 13.27 -22.83 -10.73
C THR A 63 12.36 -21.69 -11.16
N LEU A 64 12.20 -20.69 -10.31
CA LEU A 64 11.47 -19.46 -10.61
C LEU A 64 12.45 -18.29 -10.71
N SER A 65 12.21 -17.40 -11.69
CA SER A 65 13.04 -16.21 -11.88
C SER A 65 12.16 -14.99 -12.07
N TYR A 66 12.34 -13.98 -11.22
CA TYR A 66 11.65 -12.70 -11.32
C TYR A 66 12.67 -11.59 -11.50
N LYS A 67 12.34 -10.62 -12.35
CA LYS A 67 13.14 -9.40 -12.54
C LYS A 67 12.31 -8.21 -12.09
N VAL A 68 12.90 -7.36 -11.26
CA VAL A 68 12.30 -6.12 -10.78
C VAL A 68 13.29 -4.99 -11.02
N THR A 69 12.79 -3.84 -11.43
CA THR A 69 13.58 -2.62 -11.57
C THR A 69 13.01 -1.57 -10.65
N THR A 70 13.86 -0.95 -9.83
CA THR A 70 13.47 0.17 -9.00
C THR A 70 13.43 1.46 -9.83
N LYS A 71 12.46 2.31 -9.52
CA LYS A 71 12.34 3.64 -10.12
C LYS A 71 13.14 4.67 -9.32
N SER A 72 13.39 5.84 -9.91
CA SER A 72 13.94 6.98 -9.18
C SER A 72 12.86 7.60 -8.27
N ALA A 73 13.29 8.23 -7.17
CA ALA A 73 12.37 9.01 -6.35
C ALA A 73 11.70 10.15 -7.14
N THR A 74 12.36 10.68 -8.17
CA THR A 74 11.83 11.71 -9.06
C THR A 74 10.74 11.20 -10.01
N ASP A 75 10.56 9.89 -10.15
CA ASP A 75 9.48 9.30 -10.95
C ASP A 75 8.14 9.31 -10.21
N TYR A 76 8.17 9.60 -8.91
CA TYR A 76 7.01 9.68 -8.03
C TYR A 76 6.69 11.11 -7.66
N GLY A 77 5.47 11.35 -7.21
CA GLY A 77 5.06 12.58 -6.55
C GLY A 77 4.74 12.34 -5.08
N ASN A 78 4.61 13.41 -4.33
CA ASN A 78 4.18 13.38 -2.94
C ASN A 78 2.94 14.23 -2.75
N LEU A 79 2.09 13.84 -1.81
CA LEU A 79 0.89 14.59 -1.44
C LEU A 79 0.83 14.72 0.07
N ARG A 80 0.77 15.96 0.54
CA ARG A 80 0.41 16.28 1.92
C ARG A 80 -1.04 16.69 1.99
N VAL A 81 -1.80 16.01 2.85
CA VAL A 81 -3.19 16.34 3.13
C VAL A 81 -3.28 16.99 4.50
N ASN A 82 -3.83 18.22 4.56
CA ASN A 82 -4.07 18.93 5.79
C ASN A 82 -5.58 18.97 6.06
N LEU A 83 -6.03 18.19 7.05
CA LEU A 83 -7.43 18.16 7.46
C LEU A 83 -7.74 19.33 8.38
N THR A 84 -8.86 20.00 8.16
CA THR A 84 -9.38 21.02 9.05
C THR A 84 -10.81 20.68 9.47
N ASN A 85 -11.22 21.15 10.65
CA ASN A 85 -12.55 20.92 11.21
C ASN A 85 -12.94 19.42 11.32
N VAL A 86 -11.96 18.59 11.70
CA VAL A 86 -12.19 17.16 11.94
C VAL A 86 -13.16 17.00 13.11
N LYS A 87 -14.31 16.33 12.91
CA LYS A 87 -15.35 16.15 13.92
C LYS A 87 -14.89 15.23 15.06
N GLN A 88 -14.20 14.15 14.71
CA GLN A 88 -13.73 13.13 15.65
C GLN A 88 -12.55 12.36 15.06
N PHE A 89 -11.79 11.71 15.93
CA PHE A 89 -10.75 10.75 15.61
C PHE A 89 -11.11 9.38 16.21
N PRO A 90 -10.55 8.29 15.68
CA PRO A 90 -9.60 8.23 14.57
C PRO A 90 -10.25 8.43 13.20
N VAL A 91 -9.40 8.69 12.20
CA VAL A 91 -9.81 8.81 10.80
C VAL A 91 -8.90 8.00 9.89
N ILE A 92 -9.48 7.48 8.81
CA ILE A 92 -8.74 6.88 7.71
C ILE A 92 -8.81 7.86 6.53
N VAL A 93 -7.67 8.18 5.95
CA VAL A 93 -7.58 9.05 4.77
C VAL A 93 -7.13 8.20 3.60
N GLU A 94 -7.93 8.14 2.56
CA GLU A 94 -7.67 7.28 1.42
C GLU A 94 -7.61 8.05 0.12
N LEU A 95 -6.69 7.62 -0.72
CA LEU A 95 -6.57 8.03 -2.11
C LEU A 95 -7.07 6.89 -3.00
N THR A 96 -8.09 7.16 -3.80
CA THR A 96 -8.68 6.17 -4.69
C THR A 96 -8.53 6.59 -6.16
N ASN A 97 -8.61 5.61 -7.05
CA ASN A 97 -8.72 5.87 -8.48
C ASN A 97 -10.18 6.19 -8.87
N ASP A 98 -10.41 6.42 -10.17
CA ASP A 98 -11.73 6.64 -10.77
C ASP A 98 -12.72 5.48 -10.62
N LYS A 99 -12.20 4.27 -10.37
CA LYS A 99 -13.00 3.05 -10.14
C LYS A 99 -13.34 2.83 -8.66
N GLY A 100 -12.74 3.63 -7.76
CA GLY A 100 -12.92 3.50 -6.32
C GLY A 100 -11.94 2.54 -5.65
N ASP A 101 -10.95 1.99 -6.39
CA ASP A 101 -9.90 1.16 -5.79
C ASP A 101 -8.98 2.03 -4.93
N VAL A 102 -8.68 1.59 -3.73
CA VAL A 102 -7.78 2.28 -2.81
C VAL A 102 -6.35 2.08 -3.27
N LEU A 103 -5.65 3.18 -3.56
CA LEU A 103 -4.25 3.18 -4.00
C LEU A 103 -3.28 3.52 -2.87
N ALA A 104 -3.72 4.31 -1.91
CA ALA A 104 -2.96 4.63 -0.71
C ALA A 104 -3.93 4.94 0.44
N SER A 105 -3.55 4.58 1.65
CA SER A 105 -4.34 4.79 2.87
C SER A 105 -3.43 5.16 4.03
N GLU A 106 -3.84 6.16 4.80
CA GLU A 106 -3.17 6.60 6.01
C GLU A 106 -4.18 6.68 7.16
N PHE A 107 -3.79 6.13 8.31
CA PHE A 107 -4.61 6.15 9.52
C PHE A 107 -4.08 7.18 10.53
N SER A 108 -4.98 7.94 11.12
CA SER A 108 -4.60 8.93 12.13
C SER A 108 -5.52 8.90 13.35
N GLU A 109 -4.90 8.81 14.52
CA GLU A 109 -5.59 8.91 15.82
C GLU A 109 -5.78 10.36 16.26
N LYS A 110 -4.97 11.31 15.75
CA LYS A 110 -4.99 12.70 16.20
C LYS A 110 -4.36 13.71 15.24
N ASN A 111 -3.53 13.23 14.32
CA ASN A 111 -2.82 14.12 13.41
C ASN A 111 -3.76 14.60 12.31
N THR A 112 -3.71 15.90 12.05
CA THR A 112 -4.48 16.53 10.97
C THR A 112 -3.66 16.68 9.69
N SER A 113 -2.35 16.48 9.73
CA SER A 113 -1.48 16.50 8.55
C SER A 113 -0.96 15.09 8.29
N LEU A 114 -1.21 14.58 7.09
CA LEU A 114 -0.83 13.24 6.63
C LEU A 114 -0.05 13.35 5.34
N ASP A 115 1.04 12.58 5.24
CA ASP A 115 1.95 12.59 4.11
C ASP A 115 1.86 11.28 3.33
N PHE A 116 1.47 11.37 2.07
CA PHE A 116 1.51 10.27 1.12
C PHE A 116 2.75 10.42 0.25
N MET A 117 3.73 9.55 0.47
CA MET A 117 5.02 9.61 -0.20
C MET A 117 5.09 8.59 -1.35
N PHE A 118 5.88 8.93 -2.37
CA PHE A 118 6.14 8.03 -3.50
C PHE A 118 4.89 7.54 -4.23
N LEU A 119 3.93 8.42 -4.43
CA LEU A 119 2.74 8.13 -5.22
C LEU A 119 3.11 8.03 -6.70
N GLU A 120 2.60 7.02 -7.39
CA GLU A 120 2.66 6.99 -8.84
C GLU A 120 1.86 8.17 -9.43
N PRO A 121 2.40 8.85 -10.47
CA PRO A 121 1.70 9.98 -11.08
C PRO A 121 0.32 9.58 -11.59
N ALA A 122 -0.70 10.15 -10.98
CA ALA A 122 -2.10 9.86 -11.30
C ALA A 122 -3.02 10.96 -10.77
N LYS A 123 -4.28 10.86 -11.14
CA LYS A 123 -5.36 11.62 -10.52
C LYS A 123 -6.00 10.77 -9.43
N PHE A 124 -6.15 11.37 -8.27
CA PHE A 124 -6.70 10.72 -7.09
C PHE A 124 -8.00 11.39 -6.63
N THR A 125 -8.94 10.58 -6.21
CA THR A 125 -10.06 11.02 -5.38
C THR A 125 -9.67 10.84 -3.93
N LEU A 126 -9.75 11.91 -3.14
CA LEU A 126 -9.46 11.89 -1.72
C LEU A 126 -10.75 11.68 -0.94
N ARG A 127 -10.75 10.75 0.02
CA ARG A 127 -11.85 10.57 0.98
C ARG A 127 -11.33 10.40 2.39
N VAL A 128 -12.13 10.81 3.34
CA VAL A 128 -11.90 10.64 4.78
C VAL A 128 -13.03 9.81 5.36
N ILE A 129 -12.68 8.78 6.09
CA ILE A 129 -13.59 7.88 6.80
C ILE A 129 -13.43 8.15 8.29
N TYR A 130 -14.53 8.37 9.00
CA TYR A 130 -14.54 8.44 10.45
C TYR A 130 -14.64 7.03 11.03
N ASP A 131 -13.50 6.47 11.40
CA ASP A 131 -13.39 5.11 11.94
C ASP A 131 -13.84 5.11 13.41
N ALA A 132 -15.11 4.78 13.63
CA ALA A 132 -15.72 4.90 14.94
C ALA A 132 -15.25 3.83 15.94
N ASN A 133 -14.78 2.69 15.47
CA ASN A 133 -14.35 1.56 16.30
C ASN A 133 -12.83 1.36 16.35
N GLY A 134 -12.05 2.08 15.50
CA GLY A 134 -10.60 2.05 15.47
C GLY A 134 -10.01 0.79 14.84
N ASN A 135 -10.78 0.08 14.01
CA ASN A 135 -10.32 -1.14 13.37
C ASN A 135 -9.49 -0.93 12.10
N LYS A 136 -9.37 0.33 11.63
CA LYS A 136 -8.63 0.77 10.42
C LYS A 136 -9.24 0.30 9.10
N GLU A 137 -10.50 -0.06 9.12
CA GLU A 137 -11.27 -0.45 7.96
C GLU A 137 -12.61 0.31 7.95
N TRP A 138 -13.16 0.54 6.78
CA TRP A 138 -14.50 1.10 6.68
C TRP A 138 -15.56 0.06 7.00
N ASP A 139 -16.41 0.35 7.98
CA ASP A 139 -17.51 -0.50 8.38
C ASP A 139 -18.82 -0.15 7.70
N SER A 140 -19.42 -1.15 7.07
CA SER A 140 -20.79 -1.05 6.59
C SER A 140 -21.77 -1.04 7.75
N GLY A 141 -22.95 -0.45 7.53
CA GLY A 141 -24.04 -0.53 8.50
C GLY A 141 -24.53 -1.97 8.72
N ASN A 142 -25.16 -2.21 9.86
CA ASN A 142 -25.85 -3.46 10.17
C ASN A 142 -27.32 -3.16 10.48
N PHE A 143 -28.21 -3.60 9.60
CA PHE A 143 -29.66 -3.35 9.75
C PHE A 143 -30.26 -4.01 10.99
N LEU A 144 -29.83 -5.22 11.33
CA LEU A 144 -30.36 -5.96 12.48
C LEU A 144 -29.96 -5.32 13.81
N GLU A 145 -28.76 -4.76 13.87
CA GLU A 145 -28.22 -4.04 15.02
C GLU A 145 -28.59 -2.55 15.02
N ARG A 146 -29.27 -2.08 13.98
CA ARG A 146 -29.58 -0.67 13.74
C ARG A 146 -28.34 0.23 13.76
N ARG A 147 -27.19 -0.31 13.33
CA ARG A 147 -25.93 0.41 13.22
C ARG A 147 -25.84 1.07 11.83
N GLN A 148 -25.58 2.36 11.82
CA GLN A 148 -25.31 3.11 10.58
C GLN A 148 -23.89 2.74 10.07
N PRO A 149 -23.65 2.85 8.76
CA PRO A 149 -22.30 2.77 8.22
C PRO A 149 -21.46 3.94 8.72
N GLU A 150 -20.16 3.77 8.73
CA GLU A 150 -19.24 4.85 9.05
C GLU A 150 -19.33 5.98 8.04
N GLU A 151 -19.22 7.22 8.55
CA GLU A 151 -19.35 8.43 7.73
C GLU A 151 -18.12 8.56 6.82
N VAL A 152 -18.37 8.76 5.53
CA VAL A 152 -17.33 8.99 4.52
C VAL A 152 -17.54 10.35 3.91
N VAL A 153 -16.51 11.18 3.94
CA VAL A 153 -16.53 12.52 3.34
C VAL A 153 -15.55 12.54 2.17
N TYR A 154 -16.05 12.93 0.99
CA TYR A 154 -15.24 13.02 -0.22
C TYR A 154 -14.77 14.46 -0.46
N PHE A 155 -13.51 14.60 -0.84
CA PHE A 155 -13.01 15.87 -1.35
C PHE A 155 -13.65 16.16 -2.72
N PRO A 156 -14.12 17.40 -2.97
CA PRO A 156 -14.98 17.68 -4.13
C PRO A 156 -14.25 17.73 -5.48
N LYS A 157 -12.93 17.60 -5.49
CA LYS A 157 -12.11 17.69 -6.71
C LYS A 157 -11.10 16.55 -6.75
N GLU A 158 -10.73 16.15 -7.97
CA GLU A 158 -9.58 15.27 -8.17
C GLU A 158 -8.27 16.00 -7.85
N ILE A 159 -7.33 15.29 -7.29
CA ILE A 159 -5.98 15.78 -7.01
C ILE A 159 -5.04 15.19 -8.05
N ASP A 160 -4.42 16.02 -8.88
CA ASP A 160 -3.46 15.61 -9.90
C ASP A 160 -2.05 15.60 -9.26
N VAL A 161 -1.49 14.42 -9.05
CA VAL A 161 -0.13 14.24 -8.54
C VAL A 161 0.76 13.83 -9.72
N ARG A 162 1.85 14.58 -9.93
CA ARG A 162 2.79 14.35 -11.03
C ARG A 162 4.17 13.99 -10.50
N SER A 163 4.99 13.39 -11.38
CA SER A 163 6.39 13.08 -11.07
C SER A 163 7.13 14.31 -10.57
N ASN A 164 7.91 14.12 -9.51
CA ASN A 164 8.74 15.16 -8.88
C ASN A 164 7.96 16.39 -8.39
N TRP A 165 6.67 16.21 -8.06
CA TRP A 165 5.84 17.24 -7.46
C TRP A 165 5.55 16.94 -6.00
N ASP A 166 5.61 17.97 -5.18
CA ASP A 166 5.10 17.99 -3.82
C ASP A 166 3.81 18.80 -3.83
N VAL A 167 2.69 18.12 -3.64
CA VAL A 167 1.36 18.71 -3.62
C VAL A 167 0.91 18.89 -2.18
N ASP A 168 0.43 20.08 -1.83
CA ASP A 168 -0.16 20.37 -0.51
C ASP A 168 -1.64 20.66 -0.70
N GLN A 169 -2.50 19.84 -0.06
CA GLN A 169 -3.94 19.93 -0.19
C GLN A 169 -4.61 20.08 1.17
N THR A 170 -5.32 21.19 1.36
CA THR A 170 -6.18 21.36 2.54
C THR A 170 -7.57 20.80 2.26
N PHE A 171 -8.09 20.01 3.20
CA PHE A 171 -9.44 19.47 3.15
C PHE A 171 -10.23 19.88 4.38
N ASP A 172 -11.25 20.73 4.15
CA ASP A 172 -12.17 21.19 5.19
C ASP A 172 -13.34 20.22 5.34
N LEU A 173 -13.48 19.63 6.54
CA LEU A 173 -14.49 18.64 6.89
C LEU A 173 -15.70 19.25 7.61
N SER A 174 -15.87 20.59 7.57
CA SER A 174 -16.96 21.29 8.27
C SER A 174 -18.35 21.12 7.62
N LYS A 175 -18.44 20.40 6.49
CA LYS A 175 -19.69 20.24 5.72
C LYS A 175 -20.41 18.97 6.08
#